data_0a14d9307b00a30f7779c3e696b7d7ce
#
_entry.id   0a14d9307b00a30f7779c3e696b7d7ce
#
_cell.length_a   1.000
_cell.length_b   1.000
_cell.length_c   1.000
_cell.angle_alpha   90.00
_cell.angle_beta   90.00
_cell.angle_gamma   90.00
#
_symmetry.space_group_name_H-M   'P 1'
#
loop_
_entity.id
_entity.type
_entity.pdbx_description
1 polymer ?
#
loop_
_entity_poly.entity_id
_entity_poly.type
_entity_poly.pdbx_seq_one_letter_code
_entity_poly.pdbx_strand_id
1 'polypeptide(L)'
;TEVTRSVQMYIDEANAEGGINGHEIKMITYIDGGDPAQAESVAEKIVQENKAMIVLGNGYSDPATAMGKVLAANNIPGMTSGATAPSVTEGNEWFFRVINDNTAQGSFVAQYASIFFGHKSAIILYEDNSYGSSLAVAFDDEFSAHGGTVFSNSPISSKSETLEKDIADIINSSEEKPDMFFLATYKRSGAVAAIYLQEHYPGIPVFGGDSLGADSFAAVVAEELGKAKADGIIDGIYAPAQLIFDVASERAQIFRDRYIKNVGEMPTWFAATSYDSALVTIKAMRAAGISGDPSQIAQDRLLLRDYLASIDQRSEDFEGVSGQIYFDEDHNYTQPLAMGLFSNDKFISAPVQLYHISDNDLPDDYLEKLRSGEILRINRQYFGRTRIIYVGIDINEFSELDIEGDHTYLADFYLWFRYEGEKIDFEDISFDNSVAPIDLGSPTEEKEIGNGHYTLFRIRQNFRNTFNLEDYPFDHHSLAIKLRHDTLERKDLIFVTDTLGIGEITREKTLDNLDKAHAFETISDWFPVTGFFFADS
;
A
#
# COMPACT_ATOMS: atom_id res chain seq x y z
N THR A 1 -18.67 3.28 3.87
CA THR A 1 -17.22 3.36 4.18
C THR A 1 -16.42 2.61 3.13
N GLU A 2 -15.11 2.85 3.04
CA GLU A 2 -14.20 2.06 2.18
C GLU A 2 -14.29 0.57 2.51
N VAL A 3 -14.27 0.21 3.79
CA VAL A 3 -14.40 -1.18 4.25
C VAL A 3 -15.64 -1.86 3.66
N THR A 4 -16.82 -1.24 3.84
CA THR A 4 -18.08 -1.81 3.37
C THR A 4 -18.10 -2.00 1.85
N ARG A 5 -17.57 -1.03 1.09
CA ARG A 5 -17.52 -1.07 -0.38
C ARG A 5 -16.59 -2.17 -0.87
N SER A 6 -15.38 -2.25 -0.30
CA SER A 6 -14.37 -3.23 -0.69
C SER A 6 -14.75 -4.67 -0.33
N VAL A 7 -15.28 -4.89 0.88
CA VAL A 7 -15.78 -6.20 1.31
C VAL A 7 -16.94 -6.65 0.40
N GLN A 8 -17.89 -5.74 0.07
CA GLN A 8 -19.00 -6.07 -0.82
C GLN A 8 -18.52 -6.44 -2.23
N MET A 9 -17.50 -5.73 -2.75
CA MET A 9 -16.94 -6.04 -4.07
C MET A 9 -16.46 -7.49 -4.15
N TYR A 10 -15.71 -7.97 -3.17
CA TYR A 10 -15.26 -9.37 -3.18
C TYR A 10 -16.41 -10.36 -2.95
N ILE A 11 -17.38 -10.04 -2.10
CA ILE A 11 -18.58 -10.86 -1.89
C ILE A 11 -19.37 -11.02 -3.19
N ASP A 12 -19.54 -9.95 -3.97
CA ASP A 12 -20.25 -9.99 -5.25
C ASP A 12 -19.51 -10.88 -6.27
N GLU A 13 -18.18 -10.79 -6.33
CA GLU A 13 -17.34 -11.67 -7.15
C GLU A 13 -17.49 -13.14 -6.72
N ALA A 14 -17.37 -13.42 -5.44
CA ALA A 14 -17.48 -14.77 -4.91
C ALA A 14 -18.89 -15.38 -5.12
N ASN A 15 -19.94 -14.56 -5.03
CA ASN A 15 -21.32 -14.98 -5.31
C ASN A 15 -21.54 -15.25 -6.80
N ALA A 16 -20.92 -14.46 -7.69
CA ALA A 16 -20.96 -14.72 -9.13
C ALA A 16 -20.29 -16.05 -9.51
N GLU A 17 -19.31 -16.50 -8.72
CA GLU A 17 -18.66 -17.81 -8.84
C GLU A 17 -19.45 -18.96 -8.19
N GLY A 18 -20.61 -18.70 -7.62
CA GLY A 18 -21.47 -19.71 -6.98
C GLY A 18 -21.40 -19.74 -5.45
N GLY A 19 -20.79 -18.73 -4.82
CA GLY A 19 -20.74 -18.56 -3.36
C GLY A 19 -19.88 -19.60 -2.65
N ILE A 20 -20.35 -20.08 -1.49
CA ILE A 20 -19.69 -21.13 -0.71
C ILE A 20 -20.59 -22.37 -0.72
N ASN A 21 -20.14 -23.48 -1.30
CA ASN A 21 -20.91 -24.71 -1.42
C ASN A 21 -22.32 -24.52 -2.04
N GLY A 22 -22.45 -23.55 -2.97
CA GLY A 22 -23.74 -23.20 -3.60
C GLY A 22 -24.62 -22.27 -2.77
N HIS A 23 -24.15 -21.79 -1.63
CA HIS A 23 -24.83 -20.82 -0.79
C HIS A 23 -24.33 -19.40 -1.05
N GLU A 24 -25.26 -18.46 -1.19
CA GLU A 24 -24.98 -17.04 -1.33
C GLU A 24 -24.42 -16.47 -0.02
N ILE A 25 -23.34 -15.67 -0.14
CA ILE A 25 -22.75 -14.94 0.99
C ILE A 25 -23.50 -13.62 1.15
N LYS A 26 -23.91 -13.32 2.38
CA LYS A 26 -24.61 -12.07 2.73
C LYS A 26 -23.82 -11.26 3.73
N MET A 27 -23.67 -9.97 3.43
CA MET A 27 -23.09 -9.00 4.35
C MET A 27 -24.18 -8.31 5.17
N ILE A 28 -23.96 -8.22 6.49
CA ILE A 28 -24.77 -7.41 7.40
C ILE A 28 -23.88 -6.32 7.96
N THR A 29 -24.26 -5.07 7.78
CA THR A 29 -23.44 -3.93 8.21
C THR A 29 -23.96 -3.36 9.53
N TYR A 30 -23.04 -3.13 10.46
CA TYR A 30 -23.25 -2.41 11.71
C TYR A 30 -22.36 -1.17 11.76
N ILE A 31 -22.74 -0.17 12.52
CA ILE A 31 -21.98 1.08 12.67
C ILE A 31 -21.65 1.26 14.15
N ASP A 32 -20.36 1.35 14.46
CA ASP A 32 -19.81 1.58 15.80
C ASP A 32 -19.35 3.04 16.03
N GLY A 33 -19.36 3.86 14.99
CA GLY A 33 -18.94 5.26 15.05
C GLY A 33 -17.48 5.49 15.43
N GLY A 34 -16.65 4.44 15.45
CA GLY A 34 -15.27 4.50 15.96
C GLY A 34 -15.19 4.66 17.48
N ASP A 35 -16.27 4.31 18.19
CA ASP A 35 -16.36 4.40 19.65
C ASP A 35 -16.27 3.00 20.28
N PRO A 36 -15.37 2.78 21.26
CA PRO A 36 -15.18 1.46 21.87
C PRO A 36 -16.43 0.90 22.56
N ALA A 37 -17.23 1.75 23.25
CA ALA A 37 -18.44 1.28 23.94
C ALA A 37 -19.56 0.93 22.94
N GLN A 38 -19.66 1.65 21.83
CA GLN A 38 -20.57 1.29 20.75
C GLN A 38 -20.12 0.01 20.05
N ALA A 39 -18.81 -0.19 19.81
CA ALA A 39 -18.27 -1.41 19.23
C ALA A 39 -18.57 -2.65 20.12
N GLU A 40 -18.44 -2.53 21.44
CA GLU A 40 -18.83 -3.56 22.41
C GLU A 40 -20.32 -3.89 22.31
N SER A 41 -21.19 -2.87 22.31
CA SER A 41 -22.64 -3.04 22.18
C SER A 41 -23.05 -3.69 20.84
N VAL A 42 -22.38 -3.32 19.76
CA VAL A 42 -22.57 -3.95 18.43
C VAL A 42 -22.16 -5.42 18.47
N ALA A 43 -21.03 -5.75 19.11
CA ALA A 43 -20.58 -7.13 19.25
C ALA A 43 -21.58 -7.97 20.07
N GLU A 44 -22.10 -7.44 21.18
CA GLU A 44 -23.14 -8.10 21.97
C GLU A 44 -24.41 -8.38 21.14
N LYS A 45 -24.82 -7.42 20.30
CA LYS A 45 -25.94 -7.60 19.38
C LYS A 45 -25.68 -8.72 18.39
N ILE A 46 -24.48 -8.76 17.78
CA ILE A 46 -24.07 -9.82 16.85
C ILE A 46 -24.11 -11.19 17.53
N VAL A 47 -23.64 -11.28 18.77
CA VAL A 47 -23.72 -12.50 19.60
C VAL A 47 -25.16 -12.93 19.82
N GLN A 48 -26.05 -12.00 20.19
CA GLN A 48 -27.48 -12.31 20.44
C GLN A 48 -28.20 -12.77 19.18
N GLU A 49 -27.89 -12.17 18.03
CA GLU A 49 -28.45 -12.55 16.72
C GLU A 49 -27.96 -13.92 16.26
N ASN A 50 -26.78 -14.33 16.66
CA ASN A 50 -26.13 -15.61 16.37
C ASN A 50 -26.18 -16.03 14.87
N LYS A 51 -25.91 -15.09 13.96
CA LYS A 51 -25.99 -15.31 12.51
C LYS A 51 -24.65 -15.13 11.79
N ALA A 52 -23.73 -14.32 12.35
CA ALA A 52 -22.46 -14.01 11.72
C ALA A 52 -21.49 -15.19 11.79
N MET A 53 -20.89 -15.56 10.68
CA MET A 53 -19.79 -16.53 10.61
C MET A 53 -18.49 -15.91 11.11
N ILE A 54 -18.25 -14.65 10.76
CA ILE A 54 -17.09 -13.84 11.12
C ILE A 54 -17.52 -12.38 11.12
N VAL A 55 -16.77 -11.54 11.82
CA VAL A 55 -16.95 -10.09 11.80
C VAL A 55 -15.71 -9.46 11.13
N LEU A 56 -15.92 -8.75 10.03
CA LEU A 56 -14.88 -7.99 9.34
C LEU A 56 -15.05 -6.51 9.64
N GLY A 57 -13.99 -5.85 10.10
CA GLY A 57 -14.09 -4.42 10.32
C GLY A 57 -13.30 -3.88 11.50
N ASN A 58 -13.75 -2.72 12.01
CA ASN A 58 -13.07 -1.82 12.92
C ASN A 58 -11.72 -1.33 12.39
N GLY A 59 -11.74 -0.14 11.79
CA GLY A 59 -10.52 0.53 11.32
C GLY A 59 -9.72 1.21 12.42
N TYR A 60 -10.25 1.24 13.66
CA TYR A 60 -9.63 1.89 14.82
C TYR A 60 -9.31 0.86 15.90
N SER A 61 -8.16 1.01 16.57
CA SER A 61 -7.62 0.01 17.48
C SER A 61 -8.47 -0.21 18.75
N ASP A 62 -8.90 0.86 19.42
CA ASP A 62 -9.70 0.72 20.66
C ASP A 62 -11.06 0.05 20.41
N PRO A 63 -11.85 0.43 19.38
CA PRO A 63 -13.07 -0.29 19.02
C PRO A 63 -12.83 -1.74 18.63
N ALA A 64 -11.74 -2.02 17.87
CA ALA A 64 -11.39 -3.39 17.49
C ALA A 64 -11.06 -4.26 18.70
N THR A 65 -10.30 -3.72 19.65
CA THR A 65 -9.96 -4.40 20.93
C THR A 65 -11.21 -4.66 21.76
N ALA A 66 -12.13 -3.69 21.89
CA ALA A 66 -13.38 -3.85 22.65
C ALA A 66 -14.28 -4.91 22.02
N MET A 67 -14.53 -4.83 20.71
CA MET A 67 -15.32 -5.81 19.96
C MET A 67 -14.68 -7.20 20.03
N GLY A 68 -13.37 -7.30 19.81
CA GLY A 68 -12.63 -8.56 19.78
C GLY A 68 -12.74 -9.36 21.08
N LYS A 69 -12.79 -8.69 22.23
CA LYS A 69 -13.02 -9.34 23.55
C LYS A 69 -14.39 -10.01 23.64
N VAL A 70 -15.44 -9.33 23.19
CA VAL A 70 -16.81 -9.88 23.19
C VAL A 70 -16.94 -11.04 22.22
N LEU A 71 -16.38 -10.90 21.01
CA LEU A 71 -16.41 -11.94 19.98
C LEU A 71 -15.66 -13.20 20.44
N ALA A 72 -14.46 -13.07 21.02
CA ALA A 72 -13.67 -14.18 21.54
C ALA A 72 -14.40 -14.93 22.67
N ALA A 73 -15.00 -14.20 23.61
CA ALA A 73 -15.78 -14.81 24.70
C ALA A 73 -16.98 -15.63 24.21
N ASN A 74 -17.40 -15.43 22.96
CA ASN A 74 -18.56 -16.10 22.34
C ASN A 74 -18.18 -16.96 21.12
N ASN A 75 -16.90 -17.25 20.93
CA ASN A 75 -16.38 -18.09 19.87
C ASN A 75 -16.81 -17.62 18.46
N ILE A 76 -16.74 -16.32 18.21
CA ILE A 76 -16.99 -15.72 16.90
C ILE A 76 -15.68 -15.18 16.37
N PRO A 77 -15.20 -15.62 15.20
CA PRO A 77 -14.01 -15.05 14.59
C PRO A 77 -14.20 -13.58 14.24
N GLY A 78 -13.14 -12.79 14.39
CA GLY A 78 -13.08 -11.41 13.92
C GLY A 78 -11.83 -11.17 13.11
N MET A 79 -11.87 -10.19 12.21
CA MET A 79 -10.70 -9.79 11.42
C MET A 79 -10.73 -8.30 11.15
N THR A 80 -9.59 -7.63 11.34
CA THR A 80 -9.43 -6.22 11.01
C THR A 80 -8.50 -6.02 9.83
N SER A 81 -8.80 -5.00 9.03
CA SER A 81 -8.00 -4.52 7.90
C SER A 81 -7.39 -3.13 8.16
N GLY A 82 -7.54 -2.57 9.37
CA GLY A 82 -7.09 -1.20 9.66
C GLY A 82 -6.64 -0.93 11.09
N ALA A 83 -6.98 -1.78 12.07
CA ALA A 83 -6.60 -1.58 13.47
C ALA A 83 -5.21 -2.17 13.74
N THR A 84 -4.24 -1.34 14.08
CA THR A 84 -2.82 -1.69 14.11
C THR A 84 -2.20 -1.82 15.51
N ALA A 85 -2.89 -1.40 16.60
CA ALA A 85 -2.33 -1.60 17.94
C ALA A 85 -2.13 -3.09 18.26
N PRO A 86 -1.01 -3.50 18.91
CA PRO A 86 -0.78 -4.90 19.30
C PRO A 86 -1.92 -5.51 20.11
N SER A 87 -2.54 -4.74 20.99
CA SER A 87 -3.66 -5.17 21.85
C SER A 87 -4.90 -5.71 21.12
N VAL A 88 -4.97 -5.54 19.79
CA VAL A 88 -6.09 -6.00 18.96
C VAL A 88 -6.10 -7.52 18.82
N THR A 89 -4.93 -8.12 18.63
CA THR A 89 -4.78 -9.57 18.42
C THR A 89 -4.04 -10.26 19.57
N GLU A 90 -3.20 -9.54 20.30
CA GLU A 90 -2.40 -10.11 21.39
C GLU A 90 -3.25 -10.86 22.42
N GLY A 91 -3.00 -12.17 22.57
CA GLY A 91 -3.73 -13.04 23.47
C GLY A 91 -5.18 -13.35 23.06
N ASN A 92 -5.57 -13.03 21.83
CA ASN A 92 -6.90 -13.27 21.29
C ASN A 92 -6.90 -14.25 20.11
N GLU A 93 -7.08 -15.54 20.39
CA GLU A 93 -7.10 -16.63 19.39
C GLU A 93 -8.26 -16.53 18.38
N TRP A 94 -9.21 -15.62 18.56
CA TRP A 94 -10.39 -15.45 17.71
C TRP A 94 -10.33 -14.21 16.83
N PHE A 95 -9.25 -13.41 16.93
CA PHE A 95 -9.14 -12.17 16.17
C PHE A 95 -7.89 -12.16 15.30
N PHE A 96 -8.05 -11.78 14.05
CA PHE A 96 -7.01 -11.77 13.01
C PHE A 96 -6.80 -10.36 12.48
N ARG A 97 -5.64 -10.14 11.85
CA ARG A 97 -5.30 -8.86 11.23
C ARG A 97 -4.58 -9.08 9.90
N VAL A 98 -5.08 -8.45 8.82
CA VAL A 98 -4.50 -8.52 7.47
C VAL A 98 -3.62 -7.30 7.14
N ILE A 99 -3.01 -6.70 8.15
CA ILE A 99 -2.06 -5.57 8.06
C ILE A 99 -0.96 -5.73 9.10
N ASN A 100 0.15 -5.00 8.93
CA ASN A 100 1.20 -4.94 9.94
C ASN A 100 0.70 -4.23 11.21
N ASP A 101 1.24 -4.61 12.35
CA ASP A 101 0.98 -3.95 13.62
C ASP A 101 1.85 -2.70 13.84
N ASN A 102 1.57 -1.95 14.90
CA ASN A 102 2.33 -0.75 15.25
C ASN A 102 3.76 -1.05 15.69
N THR A 103 4.06 -2.26 16.16
CA THR A 103 5.43 -2.66 16.50
C THR A 103 6.29 -2.71 15.25
N ALA A 104 5.80 -3.40 14.22
CA ALA A 104 6.46 -3.45 12.91
C ALA A 104 6.58 -2.07 12.29
N GLN A 105 5.50 -1.30 12.33
CA GLN A 105 5.42 0.00 11.69
C GLN A 105 6.34 1.02 12.36
N GLY A 106 6.32 1.12 13.70
CA GLY A 106 7.18 2.04 14.45
C GLY A 106 8.65 1.72 14.26
N SER A 107 9.02 0.43 14.35
CA SER A 107 10.39 -0.02 14.08
C SER A 107 10.83 0.29 12.64
N PHE A 108 9.96 0.09 11.66
CA PHE A 108 10.24 0.41 10.27
C PHE A 108 10.54 1.90 10.06
N VAL A 109 9.67 2.79 10.55
CA VAL A 109 9.86 4.24 10.40
C VAL A 109 11.09 4.72 11.16
N ALA A 110 11.33 4.22 12.37
CA ALA A 110 12.51 4.58 13.17
C ALA A 110 13.82 4.19 12.50
N GLN A 111 13.92 2.96 11.97
CA GLN A 111 15.10 2.51 11.23
C GLN A 111 15.27 3.30 9.93
N TYR A 112 14.18 3.55 9.21
CA TYR A 112 14.21 4.33 7.98
C TYR A 112 14.75 5.76 8.26
N ALA A 113 14.25 6.43 9.27
CA ALA A 113 14.69 7.78 9.66
C ALA A 113 16.14 7.81 10.17
N SER A 114 16.51 6.89 11.05
CA SER A 114 17.85 6.90 11.71
C SER A 114 18.96 6.40 10.79
N ILE A 115 18.70 5.38 9.96
CA ILE A 115 19.71 4.71 9.15
C ILE A 115 19.84 5.35 7.76
N PHE A 116 18.70 5.65 7.07
CA PHE A 116 18.77 6.19 5.72
C PHE A 116 18.96 7.69 5.69
N PHE A 117 18.33 8.43 6.62
CA PHE A 117 18.48 9.87 6.71
C PHE A 117 19.49 10.32 7.75
N GLY A 118 19.92 9.42 8.65
CA GLY A 118 20.90 9.73 9.68
C GLY A 118 20.38 10.63 10.79
N HIS A 119 19.06 10.77 10.94
CA HIS A 119 18.46 11.57 12.02
C HIS A 119 18.82 11.03 13.38
N LYS A 120 19.12 11.93 14.33
CA LYS A 120 19.60 11.60 15.67
C LYS A 120 18.74 12.16 16.79
N SER A 121 17.80 13.04 16.47
CA SER A 121 16.88 13.59 17.46
C SER A 121 15.47 13.76 16.90
N ALA A 122 14.46 13.53 17.73
CA ALA A 122 13.07 13.58 17.33
C ALA A 122 12.17 14.22 18.41
N ILE A 123 11.07 14.82 17.97
CA ILE A 123 9.89 15.07 18.78
C ILE A 123 8.75 14.22 18.23
N ILE A 124 8.06 13.49 19.11
CA ILE A 124 6.94 12.61 18.79
C ILE A 124 5.64 13.28 19.28
N LEU A 125 4.68 13.40 18.37
CA LEU A 125 3.31 13.75 18.68
C LEU A 125 2.43 12.52 18.38
N TYR A 126 1.65 12.06 19.34
CA TYR A 126 0.82 10.87 19.13
C TYR A 126 -0.63 11.08 19.55
N GLU A 127 -1.56 10.43 18.86
CA GLU A 127 -2.98 10.39 19.23
C GLU A 127 -3.16 9.74 20.59
N ASP A 128 -3.91 10.39 21.50
CA ASP A 128 -4.15 9.89 22.86
C ASP A 128 -5.12 8.70 22.87
N ASN A 129 -4.64 7.57 22.37
CA ASN A 129 -5.35 6.30 22.31
C ASN A 129 -4.35 5.13 22.06
N SER A 130 -4.87 3.88 21.96
CA SER A 130 -4.00 2.70 21.80
C SER A 130 -3.22 2.68 20.48
N TYR A 131 -3.76 3.25 19.39
CA TYR A 131 -3.06 3.40 18.12
C TYR A 131 -1.84 4.29 18.26
N GLY A 132 -2.06 5.56 18.66
CA GLY A 132 -0.99 6.55 18.74
C GLY A 132 0.07 6.19 19.76
N SER A 133 -0.35 5.77 20.97
CA SER A 133 0.59 5.44 22.05
C SER A 133 1.46 4.23 21.72
N SER A 134 0.91 3.13 21.17
CA SER A 134 1.71 1.95 20.82
C SER A 134 2.67 2.22 19.66
N LEU A 135 2.24 3.02 18.67
CA LEU A 135 3.09 3.41 17.55
C LEU A 135 4.23 4.32 17.98
N ALA A 136 3.94 5.29 18.87
CA ALA A 136 4.94 6.19 19.44
C ALA A 136 5.99 5.43 20.27
N VAL A 137 5.54 4.47 21.09
CA VAL A 137 6.45 3.62 21.90
C VAL A 137 7.36 2.78 20.99
N ALA A 138 6.78 2.11 19.98
CA ALA A 138 7.56 1.28 19.05
C ALA A 138 8.62 2.10 18.27
N PHE A 139 8.26 3.32 17.86
CA PHE A 139 9.22 4.23 17.22
C PHE A 139 10.31 4.67 18.20
N ASP A 140 9.96 5.12 19.41
CA ASP A 140 10.91 5.62 20.41
C ASP A 140 11.93 4.55 20.82
N ASP A 141 11.45 3.34 21.12
CA ASP A 141 12.29 2.21 21.51
C ASP A 141 13.32 1.87 20.41
N GLU A 142 12.88 1.77 19.17
CA GLU A 142 13.74 1.44 18.04
C GLU A 142 14.69 2.59 17.67
N PHE A 143 14.18 3.84 17.66
CA PHE A 143 14.99 5.03 17.37
C PHE A 143 16.09 5.21 18.41
N SER A 144 15.76 5.02 19.68
CA SER A 144 16.72 5.05 20.80
C SER A 144 17.74 3.91 20.72
N ALA A 145 17.31 2.70 20.32
CA ALA A 145 18.22 1.55 20.12
C ALA A 145 19.25 1.82 19.02
N HIS A 146 18.93 2.67 18.03
CA HIS A 146 19.85 3.12 16.98
C HIS A 146 20.62 4.41 17.34
N GLY A 147 20.62 4.80 18.62
CA GLY A 147 21.37 5.95 19.14
C GLY A 147 20.69 7.31 18.89
N GLY A 148 19.40 7.30 18.57
CA GLY A 148 18.58 8.50 18.54
C GLY A 148 18.20 9.00 19.92
N THR A 149 17.77 10.25 20.03
CA THR A 149 17.26 10.86 21.27
C THR A 149 15.89 11.47 21.00
N VAL A 150 14.89 11.09 21.79
CA VAL A 150 13.55 11.69 21.72
C VAL A 150 13.45 12.81 22.76
N PHE A 151 13.32 14.04 22.30
CA PHE A 151 13.23 15.22 23.17
C PHE A 151 11.86 15.37 23.82
N SER A 152 10.81 14.95 23.14
CA SER A 152 9.45 14.91 23.66
C SER A 152 8.66 13.78 22.99
N ASN A 153 7.90 13.04 23.78
CA ASN A 153 6.94 12.02 23.34
C ASN A 153 5.61 12.32 24.02
N SER A 154 4.72 13.02 23.31
CA SER A 154 3.57 13.69 23.93
C SER A 154 2.25 13.41 23.22
N PRO A 155 1.17 13.15 24.01
CA PRO A 155 -0.16 12.94 23.44
C PRO A 155 -0.79 14.23 22.94
N ILE A 156 -1.53 14.11 21.85
CA ILE A 156 -2.46 15.13 21.33
C ILE A 156 -3.80 14.44 21.03
N SER A 157 -4.86 15.24 20.94
CA SER A 157 -6.19 14.69 20.68
C SER A 157 -6.85 15.36 19.49
N SER A 158 -7.25 14.58 18.50
CA SER A 158 -8.06 15.05 17.37
C SER A 158 -9.40 15.66 17.78
N LYS A 159 -9.85 15.43 19.02
CA LYS A 159 -11.07 15.99 19.62
C LYS A 159 -10.83 17.31 20.37
N SER A 160 -9.57 17.74 20.55
CA SER A 160 -9.26 19.00 21.25
C SER A 160 -9.72 20.20 20.42
N GLU A 161 -10.36 21.16 21.08
CA GLU A 161 -10.72 22.45 20.49
C GLU A 161 -9.50 23.41 20.42
N THR A 162 -8.43 23.09 21.15
CA THR A 162 -7.18 23.86 21.22
C THR A 162 -6.00 23.12 20.62
N LEU A 163 -6.24 22.18 19.71
CA LEU A 163 -5.24 21.24 19.19
C LEU A 163 -3.97 21.93 18.66
N GLU A 164 -4.10 23.00 17.88
CA GLU A 164 -2.94 23.76 17.38
C GLU A 164 -2.11 24.36 18.52
N LYS A 165 -2.79 24.94 19.52
CA LYS A 165 -2.12 25.46 20.70
C LYS A 165 -1.45 24.36 21.52
N ASP A 166 -2.10 23.21 21.67
CA ASP A 166 -1.56 22.07 22.41
C ASP A 166 -0.26 21.59 21.74
N ILE A 167 -0.25 21.50 20.41
CA ILE A 167 0.94 21.18 19.61
C ILE A 167 2.04 22.21 19.81
N ALA A 168 1.69 23.51 19.73
CA ALA A 168 2.63 24.60 19.94
C ALA A 168 3.28 24.55 21.33
N ASP A 169 2.48 24.34 22.37
CA ASP A 169 2.94 24.29 23.77
C ASP A 169 3.89 23.08 23.96
N ILE A 170 3.60 21.91 23.38
CA ILE A 170 4.48 20.72 23.44
C ILE A 170 5.82 21.02 22.79
N ILE A 171 5.82 21.49 21.55
CA ILE A 171 7.05 21.72 20.77
C ILE A 171 7.89 22.81 21.41
N ASN A 172 7.28 23.91 21.86
CA ASN A 172 7.96 25.03 22.51
C ASN A 172 8.47 24.68 23.93
N SER A 173 8.00 23.61 24.56
CA SER A 173 8.52 23.13 25.83
C SER A 173 9.87 22.43 25.69
N SER A 174 10.25 22.01 24.50
CA SER A 174 11.58 21.45 24.22
C SER A 174 12.62 22.58 24.13
N GLU A 175 13.71 22.46 24.88
CA GLU A 175 14.83 23.40 24.80
C GLU A 175 15.68 23.20 23.54
N GLU A 176 15.61 22.02 22.94
CA GLU A 176 16.42 21.63 21.78
C GLU A 176 15.54 21.46 20.53
N LYS A 177 16.13 21.81 19.37
CA LYS A 177 15.48 21.65 18.06
C LYS A 177 15.75 20.23 17.55
N PRO A 178 14.70 19.47 17.18
CA PRO A 178 14.88 18.10 16.68
C PRO A 178 15.37 18.09 15.23
N ASP A 179 15.97 16.96 14.81
CA ASP A 179 16.30 16.70 13.41
C ASP A 179 15.08 16.29 12.60
N MET A 180 14.04 15.77 13.27
CA MET A 180 12.80 15.32 12.64
C MET A 180 11.60 15.38 13.60
N PHE A 181 10.41 15.36 13.05
CA PHE A 181 9.16 15.12 13.77
C PHE A 181 8.57 13.76 13.39
N PHE A 182 7.99 13.05 14.38
CA PHE A 182 7.21 11.85 14.15
C PHE A 182 5.77 12.04 14.60
N LEU A 183 4.81 11.80 13.67
CA LEU A 183 3.38 11.99 13.87
C LEU A 183 2.69 10.61 13.92
N ALA A 184 2.56 10.04 15.12
CA ALA A 184 1.79 8.83 15.37
C ALA A 184 0.31 9.17 15.60
N THR A 185 -0.34 9.79 14.61
CA THR A 185 -1.62 10.50 14.74
C THR A 185 -2.64 10.02 13.71
N TYR A 186 -3.92 10.31 13.95
CA TYR A 186 -4.94 10.23 12.92
C TYR A 186 -4.84 11.40 11.93
N LYS A 187 -5.54 11.30 10.79
CA LYS A 187 -5.43 12.28 9.69
C LYS A 187 -5.68 13.72 10.13
N ARG A 188 -6.71 13.98 10.95
CA ARG A 188 -7.05 15.35 11.36
C ARG A 188 -5.98 15.96 12.27
N SER A 189 -5.59 15.27 13.33
CA SER A 189 -4.52 15.75 14.22
C SER A 189 -3.18 15.85 13.50
N GLY A 190 -2.89 14.89 12.61
CA GLY A 190 -1.73 14.94 11.72
C GLY A 190 -1.74 16.13 10.76
N ALA A 191 -2.90 16.48 10.19
CA ALA A 191 -3.04 17.65 9.31
C ALA A 191 -2.76 18.95 10.06
N VAL A 192 -3.37 19.14 11.23
CA VAL A 192 -3.10 20.35 12.06
C VAL A 192 -1.62 20.42 12.47
N ALA A 193 -1.02 19.28 12.84
CA ALA A 193 0.40 19.22 13.18
C ALA A 193 1.29 19.54 11.96
N ALA A 194 1.03 18.94 10.80
CA ALA A 194 1.79 19.18 9.57
C ALA A 194 1.75 20.65 9.14
N ILE A 195 0.56 21.27 9.20
CA ILE A 195 0.38 22.70 8.90
C ILE A 195 1.22 23.55 9.85
N TYR A 196 1.10 23.32 11.17
CA TYR A 196 1.86 24.06 12.17
C TYR A 196 3.38 23.90 11.97
N LEU A 197 3.82 22.67 11.71
CA LEU A 197 5.24 22.37 11.51
C LEU A 197 5.79 23.03 10.25
N GLN A 198 5.06 23.03 9.16
CA GLN A 198 5.48 23.67 7.92
C GLN A 198 5.58 25.21 8.07
N GLU A 199 4.68 25.83 8.84
CA GLU A 199 4.70 27.27 9.07
C GLU A 199 5.82 27.70 10.02
N HIS A 200 6.13 26.91 11.06
CA HIS A 200 7.02 27.35 12.14
C HIS A 200 8.39 26.65 12.12
N TYR A 201 8.48 25.48 11.50
CA TYR A 201 9.70 24.65 11.43
C TYR A 201 10.00 24.17 10.01
N PRO A 202 9.93 25.05 8.98
CA PRO A 202 10.13 24.64 7.60
C PRO A 202 11.52 24.00 7.42
N GLY A 203 11.56 22.91 6.67
CA GLY A 203 12.80 22.18 6.38
C GLY A 203 13.23 21.17 7.45
N ILE A 204 12.48 20.98 8.54
CA ILE A 204 12.65 19.80 9.39
C ILE A 204 11.75 18.69 8.84
N PRO A 205 12.31 17.50 8.51
CA PRO A 205 11.53 16.39 8.00
C PRO A 205 10.44 15.93 8.95
N VAL A 206 9.30 15.54 8.36
CA VAL A 206 8.15 14.99 9.09
C VAL A 206 7.92 13.56 8.60
N PHE A 207 7.83 12.63 9.56
CA PHE A 207 7.45 11.25 9.32
C PHE A 207 6.12 10.97 10.00
N GLY A 208 5.25 10.24 9.34
CA GLY A 208 3.95 9.86 9.89
C GLY A 208 3.79 8.35 10.10
N GLY A 209 2.70 7.95 10.73
CA GLY A 209 2.20 6.58 10.71
C GLY A 209 1.37 6.31 9.44
N ASP A 210 0.92 5.06 9.27
CA ASP A 210 0.10 4.58 8.13
C ASP A 210 -1.20 5.36 7.92
N SER A 211 -1.74 5.92 8.99
CA SER A 211 -2.92 6.80 8.93
C SER A 211 -2.72 7.99 7.98
N LEU A 212 -1.48 8.48 7.85
CA LEU A 212 -1.11 9.57 6.93
C LEU A 212 -0.73 9.06 5.54
N GLY A 213 -0.45 7.76 5.37
CA GLY A 213 0.11 7.15 4.17
C GLY A 213 -0.89 6.94 3.03
N ALA A 214 -1.62 7.95 2.61
CA ALA A 214 -2.53 7.90 1.46
C ALA A 214 -2.92 9.30 0.96
N ASP A 215 -3.29 9.44 -0.32
CA ASP A 215 -3.76 10.70 -0.93
C ASP A 215 -4.92 11.36 -0.16
N SER A 216 -5.72 10.56 0.55
CA SER A 216 -6.80 11.08 1.41
C SER A 216 -6.32 11.97 2.56
N PHE A 217 -5.03 11.92 2.92
CA PHE A 217 -4.45 12.86 3.89
C PHE A 217 -4.35 14.27 3.31
N ALA A 218 -3.92 14.42 2.06
CA ALA A 218 -3.93 15.71 1.35
C ALA A 218 -5.32 16.35 1.34
N ALA A 219 -6.37 15.54 1.17
CA ALA A 219 -7.75 16.05 1.20
C ALA A 219 -8.13 16.60 2.60
N VAL A 220 -7.69 15.97 3.69
CA VAL A 220 -7.93 16.45 5.05
C VAL A 220 -7.16 17.76 5.31
N VAL A 221 -5.91 17.88 4.85
CA VAL A 221 -5.15 19.13 4.95
C VAL A 221 -5.83 20.25 4.18
N ALA A 222 -6.35 19.96 2.98
CA ALA A 222 -7.11 20.92 2.18
C ALA A 222 -8.43 21.35 2.84
N GLU A 223 -9.06 20.47 3.62
CA GLU A 223 -10.26 20.79 4.40
C GLU A 223 -9.93 21.75 5.57
N GLU A 224 -8.84 21.51 6.31
CA GLU A 224 -8.43 22.35 7.46
C GLU A 224 -7.96 23.75 7.01
N LEU A 225 -7.21 23.86 5.91
CA LEU A 225 -6.65 25.14 5.41
C LEU A 225 -7.50 25.87 4.37
N GLY A 226 -8.41 25.14 3.71
CA GLY A 226 -8.99 25.58 2.44
C GLY A 226 -8.04 25.28 1.25
N LYS A 227 -8.61 24.73 0.19
CA LYS A 227 -7.89 24.13 -0.96
C LYS A 227 -6.80 25.00 -1.58
N ALA A 228 -7.00 26.31 -1.65
CA ALA A 228 -6.04 27.24 -2.27
C ALA A 228 -4.77 27.52 -1.44
N LYS A 229 -4.72 27.07 -0.18
CA LYS A 229 -3.55 27.25 0.71
C LYS A 229 -2.85 25.94 1.04
N ALA A 230 -3.42 24.81 0.62
CA ALA A 230 -2.93 23.49 0.97
C ALA A 230 -1.81 22.99 0.02
N ASP A 231 -1.69 23.60 -1.17
CA ASP A 231 -0.75 23.15 -2.20
C ASP A 231 0.69 23.12 -1.65
N GLY A 232 1.29 21.93 -1.67
CA GLY A 232 2.68 21.69 -1.26
C GLY A 232 2.94 21.70 0.26
N ILE A 233 1.91 21.88 1.11
CA ILE A 233 2.10 21.89 2.57
C ILE A 233 2.60 20.56 3.12
N ILE A 234 2.20 19.46 2.51
CA ILE A 234 2.59 18.12 2.94
C ILE A 234 3.75 17.54 2.13
N ASP A 235 4.24 18.24 1.11
CA ASP A 235 5.36 17.79 0.31
C ASP A 235 6.59 17.54 1.19
N GLY A 236 7.22 16.38 1.03
CA GLY A 236 8.33 15.95 1.88
C GLY A 236 7.93 15.20 3.15
N ILE A 237 6.63 14.99 3.42
CA ILE A 237 6.19 14.12 4.52
C ILE A 237 6.32 12.66 4.07
N TYR A 238 7.01 11.85 4.87
CA TYR A 238 7.14 10.41 4.72
C TYR A 238 6.11 9.68 5.58
N ALA A 239 5.53 8.61 5.06
CA ALA A 239 4.66 7.73 5.84
C ALA A 239 4.71 6.29 5.31
N PRO A 240 4.60 5.27 6.17
CA PRO A 240 4.48 3.89 5.73
C PRO A 240 3.07 3.63 5.17
N ALA A 241 2.98 2.68 4.25
CA ALA A 241 1.71 2.17 3.76
C ALA A 241 1.79 0.67 3.49
N GLN A 242 0.65 -0.01 3.59
CA GLN A 242 0.54 -1.43 3.26
C GLN A 242 0.63 -1.66 1.74
N LEU A 243 0.21 -0.67 0.96
CA LEU A 243 0.22 -0.67 -0.49
C LEU A 243 0.32 0.75 -1.02
N ILE A 244 1.21 0.97 -2.01
CA ILE A 244 1.27 2.19 -2.82
C ILE A 244 1.03 1.78 -4.27
N PHE A 245 0.07 2.41 -4.94
CA PHE A 245 -0.39 1.95 -6.25
C PHE A 245 0.58 2.18 -7.41
N ASP A 246 1.62 2.98 -7.24
CA ASP A 246 2.66 3.18 -8.28
C ASP A 246 3.62 1.98 -8.41
N VAL A 247 3.78 1.17 -7.34
CA VAL A 247 4.59 -0.06 -7.31
C VAL A 247 3.73 -1.33 -7.29
N ALA A 248 2.42 -1.17 -7.33
CA ALA A 248 1.48 -2.27 -7.14
C ALA A 248 1.48 -3.27 -8.33
N SER A 249 1.17 -4.53 -8.02
CA SER A 249 1.01 -5.61 -8.99
C SER A 249 -0.16 -5.38 -9.95
N GLU A 250 -0.22 -6.17 -11.04
CA GLU A 250 -1.36 -6.16 -11.96
C GLU A 250 -2.70 -6.36 -11.22
N ARG A 251 -2.75 -7.30 -10.27
CA ARG A 251 -3.94 -7.55 -9.44
C ARG A 251 -4.41 -6.30 -8.69
N ALA A 252 -3.49 -5.55 -8.12
CA ALA A 252 -3.80 -4.30 -7.43
C ALA A 252 -4.27 -3.20 -8.38
N GLN A 253 -3.72 -3.12 -9.60
CA GLN A 253 -4.20 -2.20 -10.63
C GLN A 253 -5.62 -2.55 -11.09
N ILE A 254 -5.92 -3.84 -11.29
CA ILE A 254 -7.26 -4.32 -11.62
C ILE A 254 -8.26 -3.98 -10.50
N PHE A 255 -7.88 -4.21 -9.24
CA PHE A 255 -8.69 -3.82 -8.09
C PHE A 255 -8.96 -2.31 -8.08
N ARG A 256 -7.91 -1.48 -8.24
CA ARG A 256 -8.02 -0.02 -8.30
C ARG A 256 -9.04 0.43 -9.33
N ASP A 257 -8.93 -0.07 -10.56
CA ASP A 257 -9.81 0.33 -11.66
C ASP A 257 -11.26 -0.10 -11.43
N ARG A 258 -11.47 -1.30 -10.87
CA ARG A 258 -12.81 -1.76 -10.46
C ARG A 258 -13.38 -0.91 -9.34
N TYR A 259 -12.54 -0.57 -8.35
CA TYR A 259 -12.96 0.28 -7.24
C TYR A 259 -13.37 1.67 -7.74
N ILE A 260 -12.56 2.31 -8.58
CA ILE A 260 -12.87 3.62 -9.18
C ILE A 260 -14.18 3.54 -9.98
N LYS A 261 -14.35 2.50 -10.81
CA LYS A 261 -15.58 2.31 -11.58
C LYS A 261 -16.83 2.19 -10.71
N ASN A 262 -16.73 1.51 -9.57
CA ASN A 262 -17.88 1.24 -8.69
C ASN A 262 -18.14 2.38 -7.69
N VAL A 263 -17.10 3.11 -7.29
CA VAL A 263 -17.16 4.08 -6.19
C VAL A 263 -16.96 5.52 -6.67
N GLY A 264 -16.24 5.74 -7.79
CA GLY A 264 -15.93 7.07 -8.34
C GLY A 264 -14.74 7.77 -7.65
N GLU A 265 -14.01 7.08 -6.78
CA GLU A 265 -12.89 7.62 -6.01
C GLU A 265 -11.70 6.66 -6.07
N MET A 266 -10.47 7.18 -5.95
CA MET A 266 -9.26 6.35 -5.80
C MET A 266 -9.34 5.54 -4.50
N PRO A 267 -9.05 4.22 -4.52
CA PRO A 267 -8.93 3.45 -3.29
C PRO A 267 -7.67 3.85 -2.52
N THR A 268 -7.73 3.77 -1.20
CA THR A 268 -6.54 3.80 -0.35
C THR A 268 -6.03 2.37 -0.09
N TRP A 269 -4.86 2.24 0.56
CA TRP A 269 -4.39 0.93 1.02
C TRP A 269 -5.44 0.25 1.93
N PHE A 270 -6.22 1.02 2.69
CA PHE A 270 -7.28 0.50 3.56
C PHE A 270 -8.45 -0.13 2.80
N ALA A 271 -8.78 0.39 1.61
CA ALA A 271 -9.72 -0.25 0.70
C ALA A 271 -9.17 -1.61 0.20
N ALA A 272 -7.89 -1.67 -0.16
CA ALA A 272 -7.22 -2.89 -0.62
C ALA A 272 -7.19 -3.96 0.47
N THR A 273 -6.74 -3.64 1.68
CA THR A 273 -6.68 -4.59 2.80
C THR A 273 -8.07 -5.02 3.28
N SER A 274 -9.09 -4.15 3.11
CA SER A 274 -10.49 -4.53 3.39
C SER A 274 -11.03 -5.54 2.36
N TYR A 275 -10.68 -5.39 1.09
CA TYR A 275 -10.98 -6.39 0.06
C TYR A 275 -10.26 -7.71 0.37
N ASP A 276 -8.99 -7.65 0.77
CA ASP A 276 -8.18 -8.82 1.13
C ASP A 276 -8.74 -9.54 2.37
N SER A 277 -9.28 -8.83 3.34
CA SER A 277 -9.94 -9.45 4.50
C SER A 277 -11.15 -10.31 4.10
N ALA A 278 -11.93 -9.86 3.11
CA ALA A 278 -13.02 -10.65 2.55
C ALA A 278 -12.49 -11.83 1.71
N LEU A 279 -11.46 -11.61 0.90
CA LEU A 279 -10.82 -12.62 0.07
C LEU A 279 -10.31 -13.79 0.94
N VAL A 280 -9.47 -13.50 1.93
CA VAL A 280 -8.89 -14.56 2.78
C VAL A 280 -9.97 -15.29 3.57
N THR A 281 -10.96 -14.57 4.08
CA THR A 281 -12.08 -15.15 4.82
C THR A 281 -12.89 -16.11 3.95
N ILE A 282 -13.31 -15.71 2.77
CA ILE A 282 -14.15 -16.52 1.89
C ILE A 282 -13.38 -17.71 1.33
N LYS A 283 -12.13 -17.55 0.95
CA LYS A 283 -11.25 -18.68 0.56
C LYS A 283 -11.07 -19.66 1.72
N ALA A 284 -10.85 -19.18 2.94
CA ALA A 284 -10.74 -20.02 4.12
C ALA A 284 -12.04 -20.76 4.42
N MET A 285 -13.21 -20.14 4.28
CA MET A 285 -14.52 -20.79 4.43
C MET A 285 -14.72 -21.93 3.42
N ARG A 286 -14.34 -21.71 2.15
CA ARG A 286 -14.39 -22.75 1.10
C ARG A 286 -13.47 -23.92 1.43
N ALA A 287 -12.24 -23.64 1.87
CA ALA A 287 -11.22 -24.64 2.15
C ALA A 287 -11.45 -25.40 3.48
N ALA A 288 -11.97 -24.74 4.51
CA ALA A 288 -12.30 -25.36 5.78
C ALA A 288 -13.52 -26.31 5.71
N GLY A 289 -14.25 -26.32 4.60
CA GLY A 289 -15.40 -27.20 4.39
C GLY A 289 -16.55 -26.91 5.35
N ILE A 290 -16.81 -25.63 5.62
CA ILE A 290 -17.93 -25.23 6.47
C ILE A 290 -19.26 -25.72 5.89
N SER A 291 -20.21 -26.07 6.74
CA SER A 291 -21.48 -26.64 6.31
C SER A 291 -22.44 -25.60 5.73
N GLY A 292 -22.41 -24.36 6.25
CA GLY A 292 -23.39 -23.31 5.96
C GLY A 292 -24.77 -23.58 6.59
N ASP A 293 -24.94 -24.64 7.38
CA ASP A 293 -26.16 -24.94 8.12
C ASP A 293 -26.20 -24.08 9.40
N PRO A 294 -27.23 -23.22 9.59
CA PRO A 294 -27.36 -22.41 10.78
C PRO A 294 -27.33 -23.22 12.12
N SER A 295 -27.73 -24.49 12.11
CA SER A 295 -27.65 -25.36 13.27
C SER A 295 -26.20 -25.75 13.63
N GLN A 296 -25.28 -25.66 12.70
CA GLN A 296 -23.86 -26.00 12.86
C GLN A 296 -22.95 -24.76 12.98
N ILE A 297 -23.51 -23.55 13.07
CA ILE A 297 -22.77 -22.29 13.04
C ILE A 297 -21.60 -22.23 14.02
N ALA A 298 -21.78 -22.81 15.24
CA ALA A 298 -20.71 -22.84 16.24
C ALA A 298 -19.53 -23.74 15.81
N GLN A 299 -19.80 -24.86 15.15
CA GLN A 299 -18.79 -25.76 14.62
C GLN A 299 -18.10 -25.12 13.39
N ASP A 300 -18.88 -24.52 12.53
CA ASP A 300 -18.36 -23.83 11.32
C ASP A 300 -17.44 -22.67 11.70
N ARG A 301 -17.74 -21.88 12.74
CA ARG A 301 -16.88 -20.83 13.29
C ARG A 301 -15.55 -21.38 13.80
N LEU A 302 -15.57 -22.51 14.48
CA LEU A 302 -14.36 -23.16 14.98
C LEU A 302 -13.47 -23.64 13.82
N LEU A 303 -14.07 -24.30 12.83
CA LEU A 303 -13.37 -24.74 11.62
C LEU A 303 -12.74 -23.56 10.87
N LEU A 304 -13.48 -22.46 10.73
CA LEU A 304 -12.98 -21.25 10.09
C LEU A 304 -11.80 -20.66 10.88
N ARG A 305 -11.93 -20.49 12.20
CA ARG A 305 -10.85 -19.98 13.06
C ARG A 305 -9.59 -20.83 12.95
N ASP A 306 -9.73 -22.16 13.07
CA ASP A 306 -8.61 -23.10 13.02
C ASP A 306 -7.94 -23.08 11.63
N TYR A 307 -8.73 -22.95 10.57
CA TYR A 307 -8.18 -22.85 9.22
C TYR A 307 -7.43 -21.53 9.01
N LEU A 308 -8.02 -20.38 9.43
CA LEU A 308 -7.35 -19.08 9.36
C LEU A 308 -6.01 -19.11 10.10
N ALA A 309 -5.97 -19.67 11.31
CA ALA A 309 -4.74 -19.81 12.10
C ALA A 309 -3.68 -20.75 11.46
N SER A 310 -4.09 -21.58 10.51
CA SER A 310 -3.16 -22.48 9.77
C SER A 310 -2.54 -21.87 8.52
N ILE A 311 -2.97 -20.70 8.10
CA ILE A 311 -2.44 -20.01 6.91
C ILE A 311 -1.06 -19.43 7.25
N ASP A 312 -0.02 -20.08 6.77
CA ASP A 312 1.38 -19.69 6.97
C ASP A 312 2.05 -19.25 5.64
N GLN A 313 3.31 -18.87 5.70
CA GLN A 313 4.09 -18.41 4.52
C GLN A 313 4.17 -19.41 3.36
N ARG A 314 3.85 -20.69 3.59
CA ARG A 314 3.82 -21.74 2.57
C ARG A 314 2.47 -21.87 1.89
N SER A 315 1.49 -21.12 2.33
CA SER A 315 0.11 -21.16 1.82
C SER A 315 -0.02 -20.27 0.57
N GLU A 316 0.34 -20.79 -0.60
CA GLU A 316 0.40 -20.05 -1.88
C GLU A 316 -0.98 -19.55 -2.38
N ASP A 317 -2.09 -20.10 -1.89
CA ASP A 317 -3.44 -19.82 -2.40
C ASP A 317 -4.03 -18.46 -1.94
N PHE A 318 -3.38 -17.76 -1.00
CA PHE A 318 -3.91 -16.55 -0.37
C PHE A 318 -3.24 -15.26 -0.86
N GLU A 319 -2.97 -15.19 -2.16
CA GLU A 319 -2.52 -13.95 -2.77
C GLU A 319 -3.68 -12.93 -2.84
N GLY A 320 -3.51 -11.82 -2.13
CA GLY A 320 -4.42 -10.67 -2.09
C GLY A 320 -4.03 -9.56 -3.07
N VAL A 321 -4.70 -8.42 -2.91
CA VAL A 321 -4.37 -7.16 -3.60
C VAL A 321 -3.12 -6.53 -3.01
N SER A 322 -2.96 -6.62 -1.69
CA SER A 322 -1.79 -6.09 -0.96
C SER A 322 -0.58 -7.05 -0.95
N GLY A 323 -0.71 -8.25 -1.51
CA GLY A 323 0.32 -9.27 -1.57
C GLY A 323 -0.11 -10.61 -0.98
N GLN A 324 0.86 -11.49 -0.70
CA GLN A 324 0.61 -12.81 -0.13
C GLN A 324 0.19 -12.71 1.34
N ILE A 325 -0.99 -13.23 1.69
CA ILE A 325 -1.55 -13.14 3.04
C ILE A 325 -1.24 -14.40 3.83
N TYR A 326 -0.66 -14.25 4.99
CA TYR A 326 -0.42 -15.29 5.99
C TYR A 326 -0.39 -14.68 7.40
N PHE A 327 -0.51 -15.53 8.43
CA PHE A 327 -0.56 -15.09 9.82
C PHE A 327 0.60 -15.68 10.63
N ASP A 328 1.10 -14.89 11.58
CA ASP A 328 2.03 -15.36 12.61
C ASP A 328 1.29 -15.99 13.81
N GLU A 329 2.06 -16.34 14.86
CA GLU A 329 1.54 -16.96 16.07
C GLU A 329 0.53 -16.08 16.84
N ASP A 330 0.59 -14.77 16.65
CA ASP A 330 -0.30 -13.77 17.25
C ASP A 330 -1.42 -13.33 16.28
N HIS A 331 -1.63 -14.09 15.21
CA HIS A 331 -2.63 -13.82 14.16
C HIS A 331 -2.42 -12.47 13.43
N ASN A 332 -1.18 -11.99 13.38
CA ASN A 332 -0.80 -10.81 12.64
C ASN A 332 -0.29 -11.17 11.24
N TYR A 333 -0.60 -10.32 10.32
CA TYR A 333 0.04 -10.30 9.02
C TYR A 333 1.42 -9.62 9.12
N THR A 334 2.43 -10.19 8.47
CA THR A 334 3.78 -9.65 8.48
C THR A 334 4.32 -9.61 7.06
N GLN A 335 4.26 -8.45 6.42
CA GLN A 335 4.89 -8.21 5.12
C GLN A 335 5.73 -6.93 5.14
N PRO A 336 6.63 -6.74 4.14
CA PRO A 336 7.34 -5.48 4.00
C PRO A 336 6.36 -4.32 3.85
N LEU A 337 6.53 -3.30 4.69
CA LEU A 337 5.86 -2.02 4.53
C LEU A 337 6.54 -1.23 3.40
N ALA A 338 5.76 -0.55 2.58
CA ALA A 338 6.28 0.42 1.65
C ALA A 338 6.41 1.79 2.33
N MET A 339 7.52 2.50 2.10
CA MET A 339 7.63 3.90 2.48
C MET A 339 7.11 4.77 1.35
N GLY A 340 6.17 5.64 1.67
CA GLY A 340 5.68 6.66 0.76
C GLY A 340 6.19 8.05 1.11
N LEU A 341 6.07 8.92 0.14
CA LEU A 341 6.46 10.33 0.21
C LEU A 341 5.38 11.18 -0.46
N PHE A 342 4.97 12.26 0.17
CA PHE A 342 4.15 13.27 -0.51
C PHE A 342 5.02 14.14 -1.43
N SER A 343 4.58 14.26 -2.67
CA SER A 343 5.18 15.14 -3.68
C SER A 343 4.08 15.66 -4.63
N ASN A 344 3.97 16.96 -4.78
CA ASN A 344 2.88 17.63 -5.48
C ASN A 344 1.50 17.17 -4.96
N ASP A 345 1.35 17.09 -3.64
CA ASP A 345 0.15 16.63 -2.92
C ASP A 345 -0.30 15.19 -3.25
N LYS A 346 0.55 14.40 -3.92
CA LYS A 346 0.32 12.97 -4.19
C LYS A 346 1.21 12.09 -3.32
N PHE A 347 0.66 10.99 -2.87
CA PHE A 347 1.39 9.97 -2.13
C PHE A 347 1.98 8.96 -3.09
N ILE A 348 3.31 8.96 -3.22
CA ILE A 348 4.07 8.10 -4.13
C ILE A 348 5.08 7.26 -3.34
N SER A 349 5.61 6.21 -3.94
CA SER A 349 6.73 5.45 -3.34
C SER A 349 7.93 6.37 -3.08
N ALA A 350 8.52 6.28 -1.90
CA ALA A 350 9.74 7.01 -1.59
C ALA A 350 10.93 6.46 -2.42
N PRO A 351 11.97 7.27 -2.69
CA PRO A 351 13.11 6.87 -3.56
C PRO A 351 13.87 5.63 -3.12
N VAL A 352 13.79 5.29 -1.83
CA VAL A 352 14.37 4.06 -1.26
C VAL A 352 13.26 3.21 -0.68
N GLN A 353 13.27 1.92 -1.01
CA GLN A 353 12.35 0.92 -0.46
C GLN A 353 13.11 -0.20 0.23
N LEU A 354 12.38 -1.06 0.93
CA LEU A 354 12.91 -2.29 1.51
C LEU A 354 12.41 -3.51 0.73
N TYR A 355 13.29 -4.49 0.51
CA TYR A 355 12.92 -5.80 0.04
C TYR A 355 13.21 -6.86 1.11
N HIS A 356 12.38 -7.88 1.21
CA HIS A 356 12.56 -8.96 2.16
C HIS A 356 13.71 -9.88 1.74
N ILE A 357 14.57 -10.23 2.71
CA ILE A 357 15.65 -11.21 2.52
C ILE A 357 15.24 -12.46 3.30
N SER A 358 15.05 -13.57 2.60
CA SER A 358 14.74 -14.84 3.28
C SER A 358 15.94 -15.31 4.10
N ASP A 359 15.69 -16.07 5.17
CA ASP A 359 16.77 -16.60 6.03
C ASP A 359 17.79 -17.45 5.23
N ASN A 360 17.36 -18.07 4.14
CA ASN A 360 18.22 -18.87 3.27
C ASN A 360 19.10 -18.02 2.32
N ASP A 361 18.71 -16.77 2.08
CA ASP A 361 19.39 -15.85 1.17
C ASP A 361 20.25 -14.82 1.91
N LEU A 362 20.32 -14.92 3.25
CA LEU A 362 21.20 -14.06 4.04
C LEU A 362 22.67 -14.28 3.65
N PRO A 363 23.41 -13.20 3.33
CA PRO A 363 24.82 -13.31 3.01
C PRO A 363 25.65 -13.72 4.24
N ASP A 364 26.79 -14.36 4.04
CA ASP A 364 27.68 -14.82 5.13
C ASP A 364 28.10 -13.67 6.07
N ASP A 365 28.19 -12.45 5.56
CA ASP A 365 28.57 -11.23 6.27
C ASP A 365 27.36 -10.44 6.83
N TYR A 366 26.17 -11.05 6.90
CA TYR A 366 24.92 -10.34 7.27
C TYR A 366 25.00 -9.60 8.60
N LEU A 367 25.79 -10.09 9.58
CA LEU A 367 25.98 -9.41 10.86
C LEU A 367 26.77 -8.09 10.72
N GLU A 368 27.69 -8.00 9.76
CA GLU A 368 28.42 -6.77 9.45
C GLU A 368 27.48 -5.80 8.73
N LYS A 369 26.70 -6.30 7.78
CA LYS A 369 25.69 -5.52 7.05
C LYS A 369 24.55 -5.00 7.93
N LEU A 370 24.16 -5.73 8.98
CA LEU A 370 23.27 -5.20 10.02
C LEU A 370 23.88 -4.02 10.78
N ARG A 371 25.19 -4.10 11.10
CA ARG A 371 25.88 -3.01 11.81
C ARG A 371 26.11 -1.77 10.93
N SER A 372 26.31 -1.97 9.63
CA SER A 372 26.46 -0.88 8.66
C SER A 372 25.11 -0.26 8.23
N GLY A 373 23.98 -0.92 8.51
CA GLY A 373 22.65 -0.51 8.04
C GLY A 373 22.36 -0.85 6.58
N GLU A 374 23.17 -1.71 5.95
CA GLU A 374 22.86 -2.26 4.63
C GLU A 374 21.74 -3.29 4.69
N ILE A 375 21.66 -4.06 5.78
CA ILE A 375 20.54 -4.94 6.12
C ILE A 375 19.87 -4.39 7.38
N LEU A 376 18.56 -4.37 7.39
CA LEU A 376 17.73 -4.01 8.53
C LEU A 376 17.08 -5.27 9.12
N ARG A 377 16.72 -5.22 10.40
CA ARG A 377 15.96 -6.28 11.05
C ARG A 377 14.71 -5.71 11.70
N ILE A 378 13.54 -6.06 11.14
CA ILE A 378 12.23 -5.61 11.61
C ILE A 378 11.38 -6.85 11.91
N ASN A 379 10.81 -6.96 13.10
CA ASN A 379 9.98 -8.10 13.51
C ASN A 379 10.59 -9.47 13.20
N ARG A 380 11.88 -9.66 13.53
CA ARG A 380 12.65 -10.91 13.26
C ARG A 380 12.88 -11.23 11.79
N GLN A 381 12.44 -10.39 10.86
CA GLN A 381 12.70 -10.52 9.42
C GLN A 381 13.84 -9.60 8.99
N TYR A 382 14.54 -9.99 7.92
CA TYR A 382 15.66 -9.23 7.38
C TYR A 382 15.27 -8.53 6.08
N PHE A 383 15.74 -7.30 5.91
CA PHE A 383 15.43 -6.44 4.77
C PHE A 383 16.68 -5.80 4.22
N GLY A 384 16.81 -5.80 2.90
CA GLY A 384 17.78 -5.02 2.16
C GLY A 384 17.17 -3.74 1.62
N ARG A 385 18.01 -2.81 1.19
CA ARG A 385 17.62 -1.54 0.57
C ARG A 385 17.60 -1.68 -0.94
N THR A 386 16.58 -1.14 -1.58
CA THR A 386 16.46 -1.05 -3.03
C THR A 386 16.10 0.37 -3.46
N ARG A 387 16.59 0.79 -4.64
CA ARG A 387 16.26 2.09 -5.21
C ARG A 387 15.02 2.04 -6.06
N ILE A 388 14.28 3.14 -6.08
CA ILE A 388 13.14 3.34 -6.95
C ILE A 388 13.54 4.13 -8.19
N ILE A 389 13.14 3.62 -9.34
CA ILE A 389 13.22 4.30 -10.63
C ILE A 389 11.79 4.51 -11.13
N TYR A 390 11.35 5.75 -11.16
CA TYR A 390 10.04 6.09 -11.70
C TYR A 390 10.11 6.08 -13.22
N VAL A 391 9.26 5.28 -13.84
CA VAL A 391 9.21 5.07 -15.29
C VAL A 391 7.89 5.57 -15.83
N GLY A 392 7.94 6.35 -16.90
CA GLY A 392 6.74 6.74 -17.61
C GLY A 392 6.87 6.45 -19.10
N ILE A 393 5.74 6.13 -19.71
CA ILE A 393 5.62 5.88 -21.14
C ILE A 393 4.50 6.76 -21.69
N ASP A 394 4.75 7.42 -22.83
CA ASP A 394 3.75 8.14 -23.60
C ASP A 394 3.71 7.58 -25.03
N ILE A 395 2.59 6.98 -25.40
CA ILE A 395 2.43 6.26 -26.67
C ILE A 395 2.00 7.25 -27.75
N ASN A 396 2.81 7.35 -28.81
CA ASN A 396 2.48 8.12 -30.00
C ASN A 396 1.65 7.31 -31.00
N GLU A 397 2.07 6.06 -31.27
CA GLU A 397 1.44 5.24 -32.32
C GLU A 397 1.67 3.75 -32.09
N PHE A 398 0.63 2.94 -32.31
CA PHE A 398 0.73 1.52 -32.61
C PHE A 398 0.37 1.30 -34.07
N SER A 399 1.21 0.58 -34.81
CA SER A 399 1.03 0.30 -36.22
C SER A 399 1.59 -1.05 -36.63
N GLU A 400 1.44 -1.44 -37.90
CA GLU A 400 1.98 -2.69 -38.45
C GLU A 400 1.60 -3.93 -37.62
N LEU A 401 0.35 -4.01 -37.16
CA LEU A 401 -0.14 -5.12 -36.36
C LEU A 401 -0.32 -6.38 -37.24
N ASP A 402 0.52 -7.38 -36.98
CA ASP A 402 0.50 -8.69 -37.64
C ASP A 402 0.10 -9.78 -36.62
N ILE A 403 -1.20 -10.11 -36.59
CA ILE A 403 -1.76 -11.10 -35.66
C ILE A 403 -1.78 -12.52 -36.22
N GLU A 404 -1.69 -12.69 -37.57
CA GLU A 404 -1.77 -14.00 -38.25
C GLU A 404 -0.39 -14.55 -38.65
N GLY A 405 0.64 -13.67 -38.77
CA GLY A 405 1.97 -14.04 -39.23
C GLY A 405 3.01 -14.10 -38.12
N ASP A 406 3.85 -13.07 -38.03
CA ASP A 406 4.98 -13.04 -37.08
C ASP A 406 4.57 -12.65 -35.65
N HIS A 407 3.30 -12.37 -35.41
CA HIS A 407 2.77 -11.95 -34.11
C HIS A 407 3.47 -10.71 -33.56
N THR A 408 3.60 -9.67 -34.39
CA THR A 408 4.32 -8.45 -34.08
C THR A 408 3.45 -7.19 -34.25
N TYR A 409 3.91 -6.11 -33.65
CA TYR A 409 3.38 -4.76 -33.87
C TYR A 409 4.48 -3.73 -33.70
N LEU A 410 4.39 -2.61 -34.41
CA LEU A 410 5.27 -1.47 -34.24
C LEU A 410 4.71 -0.54 -33.17
N ALA A 411 5.53 -0.15 -32.20
CA ALA A 411 5.23 0.90 -31.23
C ALA A 411 6.20 2.07 -31.38
N ASP A 412 5.66 3.29 -31.43
CA ASP A 412 6.39 4.57 -31.34
C ASP A 412 5.96 5.24 -30.04
N PHE A 413 6.90 5.51 -29.12
CA PHE A 413 6.60 6.05 -27.80
C PHE A 413 7.77 6.82 -27.22
N TYR A 414 7.45 7.70 -26.26
CA TYR A 414 8.42 8.28 -25.37
C TYR A 414 8.52 7.43 -24.10
N LEU A 415 9.75 7.23 -23.62
CA LEU A 415 10.08 6.54 -22.37
C LEU A 415 10.95 7.47 -21.54
N TRP A 416 10.56 7.72 -20.30
CA TRP A 416 11.41 8.49 -19.40
C TRP A 416 11.64 7.77 -18.07
N PHE A 417 12.79 8.13 -17.48
CA PHE A 417 13.22 7.69 -16.17
C PHE A 417 13.42 8.90 -15.28
N ARG A 418 12.87 8.85 -14.06
CA ARG A 418 13.09 9.83 -13.01
C ARG A 418 13.57 9.09 -11.76
N TYR A 419 14.70 9.49 -11.16
CA TYR A 419 15.30 8.78 -10.04
C TYR A 419 16.24 9.70 -9.26
N GLU A 420 16.61 9.28 -8.03
CA GLU A 420 17.59 9.93 -7.18
C GLU A 420 18.84 9.06 -7.01
N GLY A 421 19.97 9.70 -6.64
CA GLY A 421 21.23 9.03 -6.34
C GLY A 421 22.13 8.81 -7.56
N GLU A 422 22.84 7.67 -7.62
CA GLU A 422 23.80 7.38 -8.69
C GLU A 422 23.15 7.26 -10.06
N LYS A 423 23.86 7.72 -11.08
CA LYS A 423 23.38 7.59 -12.48
C LYS A 423 23.22 6.12 -12.86
N ILE A 424 22.14 5.86 -13.60
CA ILE A 424 21.83 4.54 -14.15
C ILE A 424 22.55 4.42 -15.50
N ASP A 425 23.07 3.23 -15.75
CA ASP A 425 23.54 2.88 -17.08
C ASP A 425 22.33 2.39 -17.92
N PHE A 426 21.92 3.22 -18.86
CA PHE A 426 20.80 2.92 -19.74
C PHE A 426 21.16 1.90 -20.85
N GLU A 427 22.44 1.57 -21.06
CA GLU A 427 22.86 0.50 -21.97
C GLU A 427 22.39 -0.89 -21.46
N ASP A 428 22.20 -1.02 -20.16
CA ASP A 428 21.69 -2.24 -19.49
C ASP A 428 20.15 -2.32 -19.45
N ILE A 429 19.43 -1.37 -20.05
CA ILE A 429 17.98 -1.44 -20.17
C ILE A 429 17.60 -2.25 -21.41
N SER A 430 16.81 -3.31 -21.21
CA SER A 430 16.33 -4.16 -22.30
C SER A 430 14.82 -4.29 -22.31
N PHE A 431 14.30 -4.76 -23.45
CA PHE A 431 12.88 -4.99 -23.66
C PHE A 431 12.68 -6.47 -24.03
N ASP A 432 12.11 -7.24 -23.11
CA ASP A 432 11.97 -8.70 -23.22
C ASP A 432 11.21 -9.16 -24.46
N ASN A 433 10.27 -8.35 -24.92
CA ASN A 433 9.43 -8.69 -26.06
C ASN A 433 9.74 -7.87 -27.33
N SER A 434 10.87 -7.18 -27.41
CA SER A 434 11.31 -6.55 -28.65
C SER A 434 11.74 -7.58 -29.68
N VAL A 435 11.48 -7.31 -30.97
CA VAL A 435 11.90 -8.19 -32.08
C VAL A 435 13.41 -8.23 -32.23
N ALA A 436 14.07 -7.09 -31.99
CA ALA A 436 15.52 -6.95 -31.99
C ALA A 436 15.94 -6.11 -30.77
N PRO A 437 17.18 -6.28 -30.28
CA PRO A 437 17.70 -5.46 -29.21
C PRO A 437 17.52 -3.96 -29.51
N ILE A 438 17.11 -3.20 -28.51
CA ILE A 438 16.93 -1.75 -28.61
C ILE A 438 18.15 -1.09 -27.99
N ASP A 439 18.87 -0.31 -28.79
CA ASP A 439 19.87 0.64 -28.32
C ASP A 439 19.15 1.97 -28.06
N LEU A 440 19.07 2.38 -26.80
CA LEU A 440 18.43 3.64 -26.42
C LEU A 440 19.20 4.86 -26.94
N GLY A 441 20.48 4.72 -27.21
CA GLY A 441 21.34 5.78 -27.76
C GLY A 441 21.40 7.01 -26.85
N SER A 442 21.55 8.18 -27.49
CA SER A 442 21.56 9.44 -26.74
C SER A 442 20.13 9.85 -26.35
N PRO A 443 19.88 10.29 -25.10
CA PRO A 443 18.58 10.75 -24.68
C PRO A 443 18.10 11.96 -25.49
N THR A 444 16.80 12.05 -25.74
CA THR A 444 16.15 13.22 -26.34
C THR A 444 16.20 14.41 -25.39
N GLU A 445 16.15 14.15 -24.10
CA GLU A 445 16.25 15.15 -23.04
C GLU A 445 16.89 14.56 -21.79
N GLU A 446 17.79 15.30 -21.14
CA GLU A 446 18.37 14.96 -19.85
C GLU A 446 18.36 16.22 -18.97
N LYS A 447 17.87 16.09 -17.72
CA LYS A 447 17.78 17.19 -16.76
C LYS A 447 18.15 16.73 -15.36
N GLU A 448 18.73 17.63 -14.58
CA GLU A 448 18.82 17.48 -13.12
C GLU A 448 17.65 18.25 -12.49
N ILE A 449 16.90 17.58 -11.59
CA ILE A 449 15.75 18.14 -10.88
C ILE A 449 15.98 17.95 -9.39
N GLY A 450 16.42 19.01 -8.70
CA GLY A 450 16.83 18.90 -7.30
C GLY A 450 18.02 17.96 -7.13
N ASN A 451 17.86 16.91 -6.33
CA ASN A 451 18.87 15.85 -6.16
C ASN A 451 18.65 14.66 -7.11
N GLY A 452 17.70 14.78 -8.03
CA GLY A 452 17.32 13.70 -8.91
C GLY A 452 17.68 13.95 -10.38
N HIS A 453 17.51 12.92 -11.16
CA HIS A 453 17.76 12.87 -12.58
C HIS A 453 16.46 12.61 -13.34
N TYR A 454 16.32 13.23 -14.49
CA TYR A 454 15.28 12.95 -15.48
C TYR A 454 15.92 12.72 -16.82
N THR A 455 15.57 11.61 -17.47
CA THR A 455 16.11 11.23 -18.78
C THR A 455 14.98 10.71 -19.66
N LEU A 456 14.86 11.26 -20.88
CA LEU A 456 13.80 10.96 -21.84
C LEU A 456 14.38 10.36 -23.11
N PHE A 457 13.79 9.28 -23.59
CA PHE A 457 14.11 8.65 -24.87
C PHE A 457 12.88 8.60 -25.77
N ARG A 458 13.09 8.59 -27.10
CA ARG A 458 12.06 8.24 -28.08
C ARG A 458 12.42 6.92 -28.72
N ILE A 459 11.49 5.98 -28.70
CA ILE A 459 11.68 4.62 -29.18
C ILE A 459 10.66 4.35 -30.28
N ARG A 460 11.12 3.78 -31.41
CA ARG A 460 10.25 3.24 -32.45
C ARG A 460 10.76 1.87 -32.82
N GLN A 461 10.03 0.82 -32.44
CA GLN A 461 10.50 -0.55 -32.55
C GLN A 461 9.36 -1.56 -32.66
N ASN A 462 9.65 -2.71 -33.30
CA ASN A 462 8.73 -3.84 -33.36
C ASN A 462 8.81 -4.69 -32.10
N PHE A 463 7.64 -5.02 -31.57
CA PHE A 463 7.46 -5.87 -30.40
C PHE A 463 6.70 -7.13 -30.78
N ARG A 464 6.91 -8.21 -30.02
CA ARG A 464 6.21 -9.48 -30.15
C ARG A 464 5.15 -9.62 -29.07
N ASN A 465 4.05 -10.31 -29.43
CA ASN A 465 3.08 -10.75 -28.46
C ASN A 465 2.48 -12.10 -28.86
N THR A 466 1.80 -12.76 -27.94
CA THR A 466 1.03 -13.97 -28.25
C THR A 466 -0.43 -13.54 -28.48
N PHE A 467 -0.93 -13.77 -29.69
CA PHE A 467 -2.31 -13.50 -30.05
C PHE A 467 -3.09 -14.81 -30.08
N ASN A 468 -4.16 -14.92 -29.27
CA ASN A 468 -5.09 -16.04 -29.31
C ASN A 468 -6.31 -15.66 -30.16
N LEU A 469 -6.54 -16.42 -31.23
CA LEU A 469 -7.59 -16.14 -32.20
C LEU A 469 -8.83 -17.06 -32.04
N GLU A 470 -8.97 -17.75 -30.90
CA GLU A 470 -10.07 -18.70 -30.65
C GLU A 470 -11.45 -18.03 -30.71
N ASP A 471 -11.53 -16.77 -30.29
CA ASP A 471 -12.78 -16.00 -30.22
C ASP A 471 -12.90 -14.94 -31.35
N TYR A 472 -12.04 -15.00 -32.38
CA TYR A 472 -12.08 -14.04 -33.49
C TYR A 472 -13.47 -13.98 -34.13
N PRO A 473 -14.06 -12.79 -34.41
CA PRO A 473 -13.49 -11.43 -34.32
C PRO A 473 -13.79 -10.69 -33.00
N PHE A 474 -14.11 -11.37 -31.92
CA PHE A 474 -14.48 -10.77 -30.62
C PHE A 474 -13.39 -10.96 -29.56
N ASP A 475 -12.22 -11.36 -29.98
CA ASP A 475 -11.05 -11.59 -29.14
C ASP A 475 -10.44 -10.28 -28.58
N HIS A 476 -9.76 -10.41 -27.45
CA HIS A 476 -9.03 -9.33 -26.79
C HIS A 476 -7.55 -9.64 -26.78
N HIS A 477 -6.75 -8.68 -27.21
CA HIS A 477 -5.29 -8.81 -27.22
C HIS A 477 -4.63 -7.72 -26.40
N SER A 478 -3.47 -8.04 -25.81
CA SER A 478 -2.63 -7.10 -25.10
C SER A 478 -1.47 -6.67 -26.00
N LEU A 479 -1.21 -5.38 -26.16
CA LEU A 479 0.01 -4.85 -26.77
C LEU A 479 0.94 -4.40 -25.64
N ALA A 480 1.80 -5.31 -25.16
CA ALA A 480 2.63 -5.08 -23.99
C ALA A 480 4.03 -4.61 -24.36
N ILE A 481 4.55 -3.62 -23.66
CA ILE A 481 5.97 -3.21 -23.69
C ILE A 481 6.57 -3.67 -22.36
N LYS A 482 7.50 -4.64 -22.39
CA LYS A 482 8.10 -5.25 -21.20
C LYS A 482 9.54 -4.77 -21.04
N LEU A 483 9.78 -4.01 -19.99
CA LEU A 483 11.06 -3.39 -19.67
C LEU A 483 11.72 -4.10 -18.48
N ARG A 484 13.04 -4.30 -18.55
CA ARG A 484 13.86 -4.75 -17.41
C ARG A 484 15.25 -4.14 -17.45
N HIS A 485 15.98 -4.28 -16.35
CA HIS A 485 17.42 -4.04 -16.27
C HIS A 485 18.15 -5.39 -16.37
N ASP A 486 19.17 -5.52 -17.22
CA ASP A 486 19.80 -6.81 -17.52
C ASP A 486 20.73 -7.31 -16.41
N THR A 487 21.31 -6.41 -15.63
CA THR A 487 22.35 -6.74 -14.63
C THR A 487 21.89 -6.50 -13.19
N LEU A 488 20.99 -5.55 -12.94
CA LEU A 488 20.48 -5.25 -11.61
C LEU A 488 19.15 -5.98 -11.37
N GLU A 489 19.05 -6.59 -10.20
CA GLU A 489 17.89 -7.33 -9.75
C GLU A 489 16.99 -6.45 -8.87
N ARG A 490 15.84 -6.98 -8.45
CA ARG A 490 14.88 -6.29 -7.55
C ARG A 490 15.51 -5.82 -6.22
N LYS A 491 16.56 -6.50 -5.76
CA LYS A 491 17.33 -6.08 -4.59
C LYS A 491 18.12 -4.78 -4.81
N ASP A 492 18.43 -4.44 -6.06
CA ASP A 492 19.25 -3.29 -6.42
C ASP A 492 18.38 -2.11 -6.85
N LEU A 493 17.34 -2.38 -7.67
CA LEU A 493 16.39 -1.38 -8.15
C LEU A 493 14.98 -1.97 -8.39
N ILE A 494 13.98 -1.11 -8.29
CA ILE A 494 12.59 -1.41 -8.67
C ILE A 494 12.10 -0.31 -9.61
N PHE A 495 11.56 -0.72 -10.76
CA PHE A 495 10.82 0.20 -11.63
C PHE A 495 9.41 0.40 -11.09
N VAL A 496 9.00 1.64 -10.95
CA VAL A 496 7.64 2.02 -10.55
C VAL A 496 7.06 3.02 -11.54
N THR A 497 5.75 3.07 -11.62
CA THR A 497 5.08 4.01 -12.53
C THR A 497 5.27 5.45 -12.06
N ASP A 498 5.74 6.34 -12.94
CA ASP A 498 5.86 7.77 -12.65
C ASP A 498 4.51 8.48 -12.66
N THR A 499 3.76 8.35 -11.58
CA THR A 499 2.43 8.97 -11.43
C THR A 499 2.47 10.49 -11.42
N LEU A 500 3.62 11.10 -11.13
CA LEU A 500 3.80 12.55 -11.22
C LEU A 500 3.98 13.01 -12.67
N GLY A 501 4.73 12.24 -13.46
CA GLY A 501 4.99 12.54 -14.87
C GLY A 501 3.81 12.23 -15.79
N ILE A 502 3.19 11.06 -15.61
CA ILE A 502 2.04 10.61 -16.44
C ILE A 502 0.74 11.31 -15.99
N GLY A 503 0.66 11.71 -14.72
CA GLY A 503 -0.55 12.24 -14.12
C GLY A 503 -1.44 11.13 -13.54
N GLU A 504 -2.75 11.33 -13.56
CA GLU A 504 -3.71 10.36 -13.03
C GLU A 504 -3.79 9.13 -13.95
N ILE A 505 -3.44 7.95 -13.41
CA ILE A 505 -3.44 6.68 -14.13
C ILE A 505 -4.75 5.94 -13.83
N THR A 506 -5.78 6.29 -14.56
CA THR A 506 -7.05 5.53 -14.58
C THR A 506 -7.25 4.98 -15.99
N ARG A 507 -8.03 3.90 -16.10
CA ARG A 507 -8.42 3.34 -17.41
C ARG A 507 -8.96 4.42 -18.34
N GLU A 508 -9.88 5.25 -17.87
CA GLU A 508 -10.50 6.31 -18.66
C GLU A 508 -9.46 7.32 -19.14
N LYS A 509 -8.55 7.75 -18.26
CA LYS A 509 -7.50 8.71 -18.59
C LYS A 509 -6.48 8.14 -19.57
N THR A 510 -6.10 6.87 -19.39
CA THR A 510 -5.20 6.16 -20.32
C THR A 510 -5.81 6.07 -21.70
N LEU A 511 -7.10 5.69 -21.80
CA LEU A 511 -7.81 5.63 -23.08
C LEU A 511 -7.95 7.00 -23.75
N ASP A 512 -8.26 8.05 -22.98
CA ASP A 512 -8.35 9.42 -23.45
C ASP A 512 -6.99 9.93 -24.00
N ASN A 513 -5.87 9.58 -23.35
CA ASN A 513 -4.54 9.91 -23.83
C ASN A 513 -4.19 9.19 -25.14
N LEU A 514 -4.50 7.90 -25.26
CA LEU A 514 -4.29 7.11 -26.48
C LEU A 514 -5.15 7.64 -27.64
N ASP A 515 -6.39 8.06 -27.37
CA ASP A 515 -7.28 8.66 -28.36
C ASP A 515 -6.75 10.02 -28.83
N LYS A 516 -6.34 10.90 -27.91
CA LYS A 516 -5.73 12.20 -28.23
C LYS A 516 -4.44 12.10 -29.01
N ALA A 517 -3.64 11.08 -28.74
CA ALA A 517 -2.42 10.79 -29.49
C ALA A 517 -2.71 10.15 -30.86
N HIS A 518 -3.96 9.80 -31.16
CA HIS A 518 -4.34 9.04 -32.36
C HIS A 518 -3.57 7.71 -32.48
N ALA A 519 -3.27 7.09 -31.33
CA ALA A 519 -2.33 5.99 -31.22
C ALA A 519 -2.73 4.72 -32.00
N PHE A 520 -4.00 4.60 -32.40
CA PHE A 520 -4.57 3.44 -33.12
C PHE A 520 -5.10 3.79 -34.52
N GLU A 521 -4.85 4.99 -35.06
CA GLU A 521 -5.40 5.41 -36.36
C GLU A 521 -5.00 4.49 -37.52
N THR A 522 -3.78 3.93 -37.48
CA THR A 522 -3.24 3.08 -38.57
C THR A 522 -3.69 1.63 -38.48
N ILE A 523 -4.30 1.23 -37.35
CA ILE A 523 -4.85 -0.12 -37.12
C ILE A 523 -6.35 -0.02 -36.82
N SER A 524 -7.10 0.57 -37.72
CA SER A 524 -8.48 1.02 -37.58
C SER A 524 -9.53 -0.05 -37.24
N ASP A 525 -9.20 -1.34 -37.40
CA ASP A 525 -10.07 -2.47 -37.04
C ASP A 525 -9.99 -2.81 -35.55
N TRP A 526 -9.08 -2.17 -34.81
CA TRP A 526 -8.84 -2.38 -33.39
C TRP A 526 -9.00 -1.08 -32.61
N PHE A 527 -9.51 -1.20 -31.40
CA PHE A 527 -9.63 -0.07 -30.47
C PHE A 527 -9.22 -0.47 -29.05
N PRO A 528 -8.57 0.44 -28.30
CA PRO A 528 -8.14 0.17 -26.96
C PRO A 528 -9.32 0.04 -25.99
N VAL A 529 -9.30 -0.98 -25.14
CA VAL A 529 -10.35 -1.21 -24.11
C VAL A 529 -9.84 -0.86 -22.72
N THR A 530 -8.53 -0.99 -22.49
CA THR A 530 -7.87 -0.67 -21.21
C THR A 530 -6.38 -0.54 -21.41
N GLY A 531 -5.70 0.10 -20.45
CA GLY A 531 -4.24 0.16 -20.38
C GLY A 531 -3.80 0.16 -18.92
N PHE A 532 -2.74 -0.58 -18.62
CA PHE A 532 -2.18 -0.71 -17.28
C PHE A 532 -0.68 -0.47 -17.31
N PHE A 533 -0.17 0.10 -16.21
CA PHE A 533 1.24 0.12 -15.87
C PHE A 533 1.38 -0.65 -14.56
N PHE A 534 2.23 -1.65 -14.51
CA PHE A 534 2.48 -2.42 -13.29
C PHE A 534 3.91 -2.97 -13.25
N ALA A 535 4.41 -3.20 -12.05
CA ALA A 535 5.65 -3.93 -11.84
C ALA A 535 5.34 -5.43 -11.80
N ASP A 536 5.96 -6.20 -12.69
CA ASP A 536 5.93 -7.66 -12.64
C ASP A 536 6.96 -8.15 -11.62
N SER A 537 6.58 -9.11 -10.77
CA SER A 537 7.39 -9.58 -9.63
C SER A 537 8.28 -10.75 -9.98
#